data_c4460b7add63e5d95da3ce4403457efb
#
_entry.id   c4460b7add63e5d95da3ce4403457efb
#
_cell.length_a   1.000
_cell.length_b   1.000
_cell.length_c   1.000
_cell.angle_alpha   90.00
_cell.angle_beta   90.00
_cell.angle_gamma   90.00
#
_symmetry.space_group_name_H-M   'P 1'
#
loop_
_entity.id
_entity.type
_entity.pdbx_description
1 polymer ?
#
loop_
_entity_poly.entity_id
_entity_poly.type
_entity_poly.pdbx_seq_one_letter_code
_entity_poly.pdbx_strand_id
1 'polypeptide(L)'
;GIACMSEDLFGDAAPEGSPSGVVASGAATSGAVASGGQGAAVPHAASTPLAELLRPHSLDQVVGQSHLLAPGKPLHTAFASGKPHSMILWGPPGVGKTTLARLMAHAFDYAFIALSAVFSGVKDIRAAMEQAQAHAAQGRGTILFIDEIHRFNKSQQDALLPFVESGLVVFVGATTENPSFEVNSALLSRAQVYVLHSLSDDELMQLAQRALHAVPDIHMADDALQTLAALADGDARRLLNALQQVQVAAQAAGKAEVDAAFVQQALGEQVTALGGDPAEVSSALAAAVPQVKALGDDATQDEGYGQRYVVLMFV
;
A
#
# COMPACT_ATOMS: atom_id res chain seq x y z
N GLY A 1 -52.37 -19.21 -28.84
CA GLY A 1 -53.52 -18.47 -29.33
C GLY A 1 -53.45 -17.02 -28.89
N ILE A 2 -53.47 -16.11 -29.84
CA ILE A 2 -53.90 -14.70 -29.85
C ILE A 2 -52.80 -13.76 -29.28
N ALA A 3 -52.00 -13.11 -30.10
CA ALA A 3 -52.19 -11.95 -31.01
C ALA A 3 -52.21 -10.63 -30.24
N CYS A 4 -51.14 -9.85 -30.45
CA CYS A 4 -51.07 -8.62 -31.24
C CYS A 4 -51.88 -7.45 -30.68
N MET A 5 -51.23 -6.34 -30.39
CA MET A 5 -51.46 -5.06 -31.06
C MET A 5 -50.51 -3.97 -30.61
N SER A 6 -49.84 -3.41 -31.56
CA SER A 6 -49.13 -2.16 -31.65
C SER A 6 -50.02 -0.95 -31.34
N GLU A 7 -49.46 0.16 -30.95
CA GLU A 7 -49.71 1.47 -31.56
C GLU A 7 -48.67 2.51 -31.18
N ASP A 8 -48.05 3.02 -32.23
CA ASP A 8 -47.23 4.24 -32.28
C ASP A 8 -48.05 5.48 -31.98
N LEU A 9 -47.44 6.52 -31.47
CA LEU A 9 -47.83 7.89 -31.82
C LEU A 9 -46.68 8.88 -31.69
N PHE A 10 -46.39 9.47 -32.80
CA PHE A 10 -45.49 10.51 -33.23
C PHE A 10 -45.46 11.79 -32.38
N GLY A 11 -44.34 12.51 -32.49
CA GLY A 11 -44.23 13.92 -32.11
C GLY A 11 -42.84 14.51 -32.35
N ASP A 12 -42.57 14.77 -33.60
CA ASP A 12 -41.50 15.59 -34.17
C ASP A 12 -41.53 17.03 -33.68
N ALA A 13 -40.36 17.66 -33.48
CA ALA A 13 -40.03 19.03 -33.89
C ALA A 13 -38.65 19.50 -33.41
N ALA A 14 -37.72 19.62 -34.35
CA ALA A 14 -36.71 20.69 -34.33
C ALA A 14 -37.28 21.87 -35.12
N PRO A 15 -36.78 23.13 -35.01
CA PRO A 15 -35.62 23.52 -35.81
C PRO A 15 -34.70 24.64 -35.20
N GLU A 16 -33.48 24.63 -35.71
CA GLU A 16 -32.64 25.70 -36.27
C GLU A 16 -32.57 27.10 -35.63
N GLY A 17 -31.30 27.61 -35.60
CA GLY A 17 -31.03 29.03 -35.53
C GLY A 17 -29.62 29.44 -35.07
N SER A 18 -28.61 29.33 -35.93
CA SER A 18 -27.48 30.25 -35.94
C SER A 18 -27.86 31.51 -36.75
N PRO A 19 -27.27 32.68 -36.48
CA PRO A 19 -26.06 33.10 -37.20
C PRO A 19 -25.08 34.07 -36.47
N SER A 20 -23.83 33.92 -36.86
CA SER A 20 -22.79 34.87 -37.30
C SER A 20 -22.83 36.36 -36.88
N GLY A 21 -21.60 36.84 -36.62
CA GLY A 21 -21.22 38.24 -36.89
C GLY A 21 -20.18 38.80 -35.93
N VAL A 22 -18.96 38.85 -36.32
CA VAL A 22 -18.15 39.90 -36.92
C VAL A 22 -17.35 40.78 -35.93
N VAL A 23 -16.03 40.64 -36.02
CA VAL A 23 -14.86 41.52 -36.05
C VAL A 23 -14.89 42.92 -35.41
N ALA A 24 -13.83 43.27 -34.70
CA ALA A 24 -12.86 44.36 -34.92
C ALA A 24 -12.03 44.58 -33.66
N SER A 25 -10.76 44.42 -33.68
CA SER A 25 -9.61 45.27 -33.95
C SER A 25 -9.56 46.54 -33.04
N GLY A 26 -8.48 46.70 -32.30
CA GLY A 26 -8.13 47.93 -31.61
C GLY A 26 -6.80 47.79 -30.85
N ALA A 27 -5.82 48.48 -31.36
CA ALA A 27 -4.41 48.49 -31.07
C ALA A 27 -3.99 49.12 -29.71
N ALA A 28 -2.86 48.62 -29.25
CA ALA A 28 -1.71 49.26 -28.62
C ALA A 28 -1.90 50.46 -27.68
N THR A 29 -1.33 50.36 -26.48
CA THR A 29 -0.26 51.28 -26.05
C THR A 29 0.56 50.69 -24.90
N SER A 30 1.81 50.99 -24.99
CA SER A 30 2.96 50.71 -24.14
C SER A 30 2.86 51.28 -22.73
N GLY A 31 3.45 50.56 -21.78
CA GLY A 31 3.81 51.04 -20.46
C GLY A 31 4.74 50.07 -19.76
N ALA A 32 6.04 50.36 -19.83
CA ALA A 32 7.07 49.66 -19.08
C ALA A 32 7.03 50.04 -17.60
N VAL A 33 7.48 49.17 -16.73
CA VAL A 33 8.53 49.28 -15.73
C VAL A 33 8.24 48.43 -14.48
N ALA A 34 9.28 47.80 -14.04
CA ALA A 34 9.73 47.38 -12.73
C ALA A 34 9.42 45.95 -12.27
N SER A 35 10.43 45.13 -12.45
CA SER A 35 11.16 44.33 -11.45
C SER A 35 10.43 43.94 -10.18
N GLY A 36 10.15 42.68 -10.08
CA GLY A 36 9.82 41.98 -8.87
C GLY A 36 9.95 40.50 -9.16
N GLY A 37 11.17 39.98 -9.07
CA GLY A 37 11.43 38.56 -9.20
C GLY A 37 10.80 37.83 -8.03
N GLN A 38 9.59 37.32 -8.23
CA GLN A 38 9.06 36.21 -7.46
C GLN A 38 9.38 34.97 -8.26
N GLY A 39 10.39 34.24 -7.76
CA GLY A 39 10.66 32.90 -8.24
C GLY A 39 9.37 32.08 -8.16
N ALA A 40 8.80 31.78 -9.32
CA ALA A 40 7.75 30.81 -9.43
C ALA A 40 8.32 29.51 -8.83
N ALA A 41 7.83 29.15 -7.65
CA ALA A 41 8.04 27.84 -7.10
C ALA A 41 7.54 26.86 -8.15
N VAL A 42 8.47 26.16 -8.80
CA VAL A 42 8.16 25.02 -9.66
C VAL A 42 7.38 24.06 -8.76
N PRO A 43 6.14 23.67 -9.09
CA PRO A 43 5.46 22.68 -8.29
C PRO A 43 6.36 21.44 -8.31
N HIS A 44 6.86 21.06 -7.13
CA HIS A 44 7.53 19.79 -6.94
C HIS A 44 6.52 18.75 -7.39
N ALA A 45 6.76 18.12 -8.53
CA ALA A 45 6.09 16.89 -8.90
C ALA A 45 6.31 15.97 -7.71
N ALA A 46 5.23 15.62 -7.03
CA ALA A 46 5.28 14.72 -5.89
C ALA A 46 6.00 13.45 -6.37
N SER A 47 7.22 13.24 -5.91
CA SER A 47 7.99 12.07 -6.28
C SER A 47 7.23 10.85 -5.78
N THR A 48 7.04 9.86 -6.65
CA THR A 48 6.39 8.60 -6.27
C THR A 48 7.08 8.04 -5.03
N PRO A 49 6.34 7.69 -3.96
CA PRO A 49 6.93 7.13 -2.76
C PRO A 49 7.83 5.92 -3.08
N LEU A 50 8.97 5.81 -2.41
CA LEU A 50 9.94 4.75 -2.64
C LEU A 50 9.32 3.35 -2.50
N ALA A 51 8.39 3.19 -1.57
CA ALA A 51 7.61 1.97 -1.36
C ALA A 51 6.76 1.57 -2.58
N GLU A 52 6.31 2.53 -3.39
CA GLU A 52 5.56 2.25 -4.61
C GLU A 52 6.51 1.96 -5.78
N LEU A 53 7.60 2.70 -5.89
CA LEU A 53 8.66 2.50 -6.90
C LEU A 53 9.28 1.11 -6.83
N LEU A 54 9.50 0.61 -5.62
CA LEU A 54 10.13 -0.69 -5.35
C LEU A 54 9.14 -1.83 -5.21
N ARG A 55 7.87 -1.59 -5.51
CA ARG A 55 6.86 -2.65 -5.44
C ARG A 55 7.23 -3.78 -6.39
N PRO A 56 7.32 -5.02 -5.91
CA PRO A 56 7.63 -6.17 -6.75
C PRO A 56 6.61 -6.34 -7.88
N HIS A 57 7.10 -6.70 -9.06
CA HIS A 57 6.30 -7.05 -10.24
C HIS A 57 6.27 -8.56 -10.52
N SER A 58 7.10 -9.34 -9.81
CA SER A 58 7.19 -10.80 -9.91
C SER A 58 7.51 -11.41 -8.54
N LEU A 59 7.27 -12.70 -8.37
CA LEU A 59 7.48 -13.40 -7.09
C LEU A 59 8.93 -13.43 -6.64
N ASP A 60 9.86 -13.54 -7.58
CA ASP A 60 11.31 -13.55 -7.32
C ASP A 60 11.83 -12.21 -6.79
N GLN A 61 11.07 -11.12 -6.99
CA GLN A 61 11.38 -9.81 -6.44
C GLN A 61 10.84 -9.60 -5.02
N VAL A 62 9.99 -10.49 -4.54
CA VAL A 62 9.45 -10.38 -3.18
C VAL A 62 10.55 -10.74 -2.18
N VAL A 63 10.78 -9.86 -1.21
CA VAL A 63 11.67 -10.12 -0.09
C VAL A 63 10.87 -10.73 1.04
N GLY A 64 11.39 -11.79 1.64
CA GLY A 64 10.72 -12.47 2.74
C GLY A 64 9.66 -13.50 2.31
N GLN A 65 8.94 -14.02 3.30
CA GLN A 65 7.84 -14.97 3.13
C GLN A 65 8.24 -16.28 2.43
N SER A 66 9.48 -16.71 2.54
CA SER A 66 10.03 -17.90 1.88
C SER A 66 9.24 -19.19 2.22
N HIS A 67 8.66 -19.29 3.42
CA HIS A 67 7.80 -20.39 3.84
C HIS A 67 6.51 -20.52 3.00
N LEU A 68 6.09 -19.45 2.32
CA LEU A 68 4.91 -19.42 1.44
C LEU A 68 5.29 -19.36 -0.05
N LEU A 69 6.40 -18.69 -0.38
CA LEU A 69 6.75 -18.30 -1.75
C LEU A 69 7.88 -19.12 -2.38
N ALA A 70 8.66 -19.87 -1.59
CA ALA A 70 9.68 -20.75 -2.15
C ALA A 70 9.08 -21.84 -3.06
N PRO A 71 9.83 -22.39 -4.02
CA PRO A 71 9.36 -23.44 -4.90
C PRO A 71 8.72 -24.61 -4.14
N GLY A 72 7.52 -25.01 -4.57
CA GLY A 72 6.73 -26.07 -3.93
C GLY A 72 5.95 -25.63 -2.68
N LYS A 73 6.06 -24.38 -2.25
CA LYS A 73 5.27 -23.85 -1.12
C LYS A 73 3.87 -23.42 -1.57
N PRO A 74 2.91 -23.26 -0.62
CA PRO A 74 1.50 -23.10 -0.94
C PRO A 74 1.18 -21.95 -1.90
N LEU A 75 1.69 -20.74 -1.64
CA LEU A 75 1.43 -19.60 -2.52
C LEU A 75 2.19 -19.71 -3.84
N HIS A 76 3.43 -20.20 -3.83
CA HIS A 76 4.16 -20.47 -5.06
C HIS A 76 3.38 -21.42 -5.98
N THR A 77 2.85 -22.52 -5.42
CA THR A 77 2.04 -23.49 -6.16
C THR A 77 0.76 -22.86 -6.70
N ALA A 78 0.09 -22.00 -5.92
CA ALA A 78 -1.08 -21.27 -6.37
C ALA A 78 -0.77 -20.36 -7.57
N PHE A 79 0.32 -19.60 -7.52
CA PHE A 79 0.78 -18.79 -8.65
C PHE A 79 1.14 -19.66 -9.88
N ALA A 80 1.86 -20.75 -9.68
CA ALA A 80 2.27 -21.63 -10.76
C ALA A 80 1.08 -22.37 -11.42
N SER A 81 0.01 -22.64 -10.68
CA SER A 81 -1.19 -23.31 -11.19
C SER A 81 -2.03 -22.44 -12.14
N GLY A 82 -1.81 -21.13 -12.15
CA GLY A 82 -2.63 -20.18 -12.91
C GLY A 82 -4.07 -20.05 -12.43
N LYS A 83 -4.40 -20.62 -11.26
CA LYS A 83 -5.75 -20.61 -10.68
C LYS A 83 -5.76 -19.86 -9.36
N PRO A 84 -6.15 -18.60 -9.37
CA PRO A 84 -6.29 -17.84 -8.13
C PRO A 84 -7.45 -18.42 -7.29
N HIS A 85 -7.28 -18.40 -5.97
CA HIS A 85 -8.31 -18.78 -5.02
C HIS A 85 -8.48 -17.71 -3.96
N SER A 86 -9.63 -17.68 -3.33
CA SER A 86 -9.90 -16.76 -2.24
C SER A 86 -9.03 -17.07 -1.03
N MET A 87 -8.50 -16.02 -0.37
CA MET A 87 -7.58 -16.16 0.74
C MET A 87 -7.67 -15.01 1.74
N ILE A 88 -7.12 -15.27 2.91
CA ILE A 88 -6.88 -14.27 3.94
C ILE A 88 -5.38 -14.23 4.22
N LEU A 89 -4.80 -13.04 4.07
CA LEU A 89 -3.41 -12.75 4.37
C LEU A 89 -3.33 -12.17 5.78
N TRP A 90 -2.89 -12.97 6.72
CA TRP A 90 -2.79 -12.58 8.12
C TRP A 90 -1.33 -12.34 8.50
N GLY A 91 -1.05 -11.21 9.13
CA GLY A 91 0.29 -10.89 9.62
C GLY A 91 0.45 -9.41 9.98
N PRO A 92 1.57 -9.04 10.59
CA PRO A 92 1.84 -7.68 11.03
C PRO A 92 1.83 -6.67 9.86
N PRO A 93 1.82 -5.37 10.14
CA PRO A 93 1.88 -4.35 9.09
C PRO A 93 3.22 -4.44 8.33
N GLY A 94 3.23 -3.93 7.09
CA GLY A 94 4.44 -3.79 6.27
C GLY A 94 5.07 -5.08 5.73
N VAL A 95 4.46 -6.26 5.94
CA VAL A 95 5.01 -7.57 5.51
C VAL A 95 4.67 -7.96 4.07
N GLY A 96 3.97 -7.10 3.31
CA GLY A 96 3.70 -7.32 1.90
C GLY A 96 2.32 -7.85 1.54
N LYS A 97 1.31 -7.83 2.44
CA LYS A 97 -0.06 -8.31 2.17
C LYS A 97 -0.65 -7.72 0.87
N THR A 98 -0.69 -6.40 0.77
CA THR A 98 -1.19 -5.68 -0.42
C THR A 98 -0.35 -5.96 -1.66
N THR A 99 0.96 -6.09 -1.49
CA THR A 99 1.89 -6.41 -2.58
C THR A 99 1.60 -7.78 -3.17
N LEU A 100 1.41 -8.80 -2.34
CA LEU A 100 1.06 -10.15 -2.81
C LEU A 100 -0.28 -10.19 -3.54
N ALA A 101 -1.29 -9.47 -3.04
CA ALA A 101 -2.59 -9.40 -3.70
C ALA A 101 -2.50 -8.73 -5.09
N ARG A 102 -1.70 -7.68 -5.25
CA ARG A 102 -1.45 -7.02 -6.55
C ARG A 102 -0.65 -7.91 -7.49
N LEU A 103 0.35 -8.62 -6.98
CA LEU A 103 1.11 -9.58 -7.77
C LEU A 103 0.22 -10.69 -8.32
N MET A 104 -0.72 -11.18 -7.53
CA MET A 104 -1.72 -12.16 -8.01
C MET A 104 -2.56 -11.58 -9.15
N ALA A 105 -3.08 -10.37 -9.00
CA ALA A 105 -3.88 -9.74 -10.04
C ALA A 105 -3.09 -9.60 -11.35
N HIS A 106 -1.82 -9.21 -11.24
CA HIS A 106 -0.93 -9.09 -12.39
C HIS A 106 -0.61 -10.46 -13.03
N ALA A 107 -0.25 -11.44 -12.21
CA ALA A 107 0.15 -12.77 -12.69
C ALA A 107 -0.99 -13.51 -13.40
N PHE A 108 -2.24 -13.26 -13.02
CA PHE A 108 -3.41 -13.92 -13.59
C PHE A 108 -4.17 -13.05 -14.61
N ASP A 109 -3.69 -11.84 -14.89
CA ASP A 109 -4.39 -10.83 -15.70
C ASP A 109 -5.81 -10.54 -15.20
N TYR A 110 -5.96 -10.45 -13.89
CA TYR A 110 -7.21 -10.10 -13.24
C TYR A 110 -7.28 -8.60 -12.98
N ALA A 111 -8.48 -8.05 -13.04
CA ALA A 111 -8.73 -6.70 -12.53
C ALA A 111 -8.53 -6.68 -11.01
N PHE A 112 -7.99 -5.58 -10.49
CA PHE A 112 -7.73 -5.40 -9.06
C PHE A 112 -8.61 -4.31 -8.50
N ILE A 113 -9.54 -4.65 -7.60
CA ILE A 113 -10.37 -3.71 -6.86
C ILE A 113 -9.93 -3.75 -5.41
N ALA A 114 -9.56 -2.60 -4.86
CA ALA A 114 -9.13 -2.47 -3.46
C ALA A 114 -10.15 -1.67 -2.65
N LEU A 115 -10.57 -2.22 -1.54
CA LEU A 115 -11.37 -1.56 -0.52
C LEU A 115 -10.60 -1.52 0.80
N SER A 116 -10.77 -0.44 1.54
CA SER A 116 -10.30 -0.36 2.93
C SER A 116 -11.51 -0.53 3.84
N ALA A 117 -11.50 -1.56 4.69
CA ALA A 117 -12.60 -1.78 5.62
C ALA A 117 -12.76 -0.67 6.67
N VAL A 118 -11.73 0.18 6.84
CA VAL A 118 -11.79 1.36 7.71
C VAL A 118 -12.67 2.47 7.12
N PHE A 119 -12.64 2.64 5.79
CA PHE A 119 -13.30 3.76 5.11
C PHE A 119 -14.48 3.34 4.24
N SER A 120 -14.59 2.06 3.88
CA SER A 120 -15.60 1.56 2.96
C SER A 120 -16.84 1.06 3.68
N GLY A 121 -18.00 1.34 3.08
CA GLY A 121 -19.30 0.87 3.55
C GLY A 121 -19.96 -0.10 2.58
N VAL A 122 -21.22 -0.47 2.84
CA VAL A 122 -22.02 -1.36 1.99
C VAL A 122 -22.19 -0.80 0.57
N LYS A 123 -22.24 0.53 0.42
CA LYS A 123 -22.32 1.18 -0.90
C LYS A 123 -21.06 0.90 -1.74
N ASP A 124 -19.88 0.96 -1.11
CA ASP A 124 -18.60 0.73 -1.78
C ASP A 124 -18.46 -0.74 -2.18
N ILE A 125 -18.92 -1.66 -1.32
CA ILE A 125 -19.00 -3.09 -1.66
C ILE A 125 -19.88 -3.31 -2.88
N ARG A 126 -21.06 -2.69 -2.96
CA ARG A 126 -21.96 -2.81 -4.13
C ARG A 126 -21.33 -2.26 -5.39
N ALA A 127 -20.72 -1.07 -5.33
CA ALA A 127 -20.03 -0.46 -6.46
C ALA A 127 -18.86 -1.35 -6.95
N ALA A 128 -18.11 -1.97 -6.05
CA ALA A 128 -17.06 -2.93 -6.38
C ALA A 128 -17.64 -4.17 -7.10
N MET A 129 -18.80 -4.66 -6.67
CA MET A 129 -19.47 -5.80 -7.32
C MET A 129 -19.99 -5.45 -8.71
N GLU A 130 -20.54 -4.27 -8.91
CA GLU A 130 -20.94 -3.77 -10.24
C GLU A 130 -19.75 -3.68 -11.20
N GLN A 131 -18.61 -3.18 -10.72
CA GLN A 131 -17.35 -3.19 -11.48
C GLN A 131 -16.89 -4.62 -11.82
N ALA A 132 -16.94 -5.53 -10.85
CA ALA A 132 -16.59 -6.92 -11.08
C ALA A 132 -17.48 -7.60 -12.11
N GLN A 133 -18.79 -7.31 -12.12
CA GLN A 133 -19.73 -7.77 -13.16
C GLN A 133 -19.36 -7.22 -14.53
N ALA A 134 -18.98 -5.95 -14.63
CA ALA A 134 -18.55 -5.34 -15.88
C ALA A 134 -17.25 -6.01 -16.40
N HIS A 135 -16.29 -6.33 -15.52
CA HIS A 135 -15.08 -7.07 -15.89
C HIS A 135 -15.42 -8.48 -16.38
N ALA A 136 -16.30 -9.18 -15.65
CA ALA A 136 -16.74 -10.54 -16.03
C ALA A 136 -17.43 -10.56 -17.40
N ALA A 137 -18.25 -9.54 -17.73
CA ALA A 137 -18.86 -9.38 -19.03
C ALA A 137 -17.82 -9.21 -20.16
N GLN A 138 -16.62 -8.74 -19.84
CA GLN A 138 -15.49 -8.63 -20.76
C GLN A 138 -14.57 -9.87 -20.73
N GLY A 139 -14.96 -10.93 -20.02
CA GLY A 139 -14.19 -12.16 -19.88
C GLY A 139 -12.98 -12.04 -18.93
N ARG A 140 -12.93 -10.98 -18.12
CA ARG A 140 -11.83 -10.71 -17.20
C ARG A 140 -12.24 -11.01 -15.76
N GLY A 141 -11.44 -11.83 -15.04
CA GLY A 141 -11.64 -12.08 -13.63
C GLY A 141 -11.31 -10.85 -12.77
N THR A 142 -11.79 -10.85 -11.53
CA THR A 142 -11.55 -9.76 -10.58
C THR A 142 -11.03 -10.28 -9.26
N ILE A 143 -9.91 -9.70 -8.77
CA ILE A 143 -9.47 -9.84 -7.39
C ILE A 143 -10.06 -8.68 -6.60
N LEU A 144 -10.86 -9.00 -5.59
CA LEU A 144 -11.34 -8.05 -4.59
C LEU A 144 -10.43 -8.11 -3.37
N PHE A 145 -9.60 -7.11 -3.21
CA PHE A 145 -8.74 -6.95 -2.05
C PHE A 145 -9.42 -6.08 -1.00
N ILE A 146 -9.54 -6.58 0.23
CA ILE A 146 -10.08 -5.83 1.36
C ILE A 146 -9.02 -5.71 2.44
N ASP A 147 -8.51 -4.49 2.60
CA ASP A 147 -7.53 -4.18 3.64
C ASP A 147 -8.25 -4.02 4.99
N GLU A 148 -7.62 -4.56 6.04
CA GLU A 148 -8.13 -4.56 7.41
C GLU A 148 -9.55 -5.16 7.52
N ILE A 149 -9.78 -6.33 6.90
CA ILE A 149 -11.11 -7.00 6.82
C ILE A 149 -11.79 -7.13 8.19
N HIS A 150 -11.03 -7.24 9.28
CA HIS A 150 -11.54 -7.30 10.64
C HIS A 150 -12.33 -6.05 11.07
N ARG A 151 -12.18 -4.93 10.35
CA ARG A 151 -12.95 -3.70 10.59
C ARG A 151 -14.36 -3.74 10.00
N PHE A 152 -14.62 -4.63 9.06
CA PHE A 152 -15.99 -4.86 8.60
C PHE A 152 -16.81 -5.58 9.66
N ASN A 153 -18.01 -5.04 9.92
CA ASN A 153 -18.96 -5.74 10.76
C ASN A 153 -19.52 -7.00 10.06
N LYS A 154 -20.21 -7.84 10.81
CA LYS A 154 -20.76 -9.11 10.32
C LYS A 154 -21.64 -8.92 9.07
N SER A 155 -22.49 -7.91 9.06
CA SER A 155 -23.40 -7.63 7.93
C SER A 155 -22.64 -7.24 6.65
N GLN A 156 -21.53 -6.50 6.78
CA GLN A 156 -20.66 -6.15 5.65
C GLN A 156 -19.90 -7.38 5.14
N GLN A 157 -19.42 -8.22 6.04
CA GLN A 157 -18.78 -9.49 5.67
C GLN A 157 -19.78 -10.44 4.98
N ASP A 158 -21.01 -10.54 5.50
CA ASP A 158 -22.08 -11.36 4.90
C ASP A 158 -22.46 -10.86 3.49
N ALA A 159 -22.39 -9.55 3.25
CA ALA A 159 -22.68 -8.97 1.94
C ALA A 159 -21.69 -9.40 0.84
N LEU A 160 -20.50 -9.88 1.20
CA LEU A 160 -19.50 -10.40 0.26
C LEU A 160 -19.78 -11.84 -0.17
N LEU A 161 -20.45 -12.63 0.67
CA LEU A 161 -20.59 -14.08 0.49
C LEU A 161 -21.18 -14.47 -0.86
N PRO A 162 -22.30 -13.90 -1.35
CA PRO A 162 -22.88 -14.32 -2.63
C PRO A 162 -21.92 -14.18 -3.81
N PHE A 163 -21.05 -13.17 -3.76
CA PHE A 163 -20.10 -12.87 -4.84
C PHE A 163 -18.84 -13.74 -4.78
N VAL A 164 -18.43 -14.12 -3.59
CA VAL A 164 -17.34 -15.08 -3.38
C VAL A 164 -17.82 -16.50 -3.75
N GLU A 165 -19.04 -16.86 -3.36
CA GLU A 165 -19.67 -18.16 -3.68
C GLU A 165 -19.91 -18.38 -5.17
N SER A 166 -20.38 -17.34 -5.85
CA SER A 166 -20.59 -17.40 -7.30
C SER A 166 -19.30 -17.38 -8.11
N GLY A 167 -18.15 -17.08 -7.46
CA GLY A 167 -16.87 -16.93 -8.15
C GLY A 167 -16.77 -15.64 -8.98
N LEU A 168 -17.68 -14.68 -8.79
CA LEU A 168 -17.60 -13.37 -9.45
C LEU A 168 -16.31 -12.65 -9.11
N VAL A 169 -15.86 -12.78 -7.86
CA VAL A 169 -14.60 -12.23 -7.38
C VAL A 169 -13.77 -13.31 -6.68
N VAL A 170 -12.46 -13.22 -6.84
CA VAL A 170 -11.49 -13.89 -5.95
C VAL A 170 -11.26 -12.94 -4.77
N PHE A 171 -11.72 -13.36 -3.61
CA PHE A 171 -11.61 -12.56 -2.40
C PHE A 171 -10.21 -12.68 -1.78
N VAL A 172 -9.56 -11.56 -1.49
CA VAL A 172 -8.30 -11.50 -0.75
C VAL A 172 -8.46 -10.53 0.42
N GLY A 173 -8.68 -11.07 1.61
CA GLY A 173 -8.72 -10.29 2.85
C GLY A 173 -7.34 -10.09 3.44
N ALA A 174 -7.00 -8.89 3.89
CA ALA A 174 -5.79 -8.62 4.67
C ALA A 174 -6.17 -8.24 6.09
N THR A 175 -5.45 -8.74 7.08
CA THR A 175 -5.70 -8.44 8.49
C THR A 175 -4.42 -8.53 9.32
N THR A 176 -4.35 -7.71 10.35
CA THR A 176 -3.34 -7.81 11.42
C THR A 176 -3.85 -8.62 12.61
N GLU A 177 -5.17 -8.80 12.72
CA GLU A 177 -5.83 -9.51 13.80
C GLU A 177 -6.04 -10.98 13.45
N ASN A 178 -6.21 -11.83 14.46
CA ASN A 178 -6.45 -13.25 14.23
C ASN A 178 -7.79 -13.47 13.52
N PRO A 179 -7.77 -13.98 12.27
CA PRO A 179 -8.98 -14.10 11.47
C PRO A 179 -10.02 -15.06 12.07
N SER A 180 -9.61 -16.01 12.92
CA SER A 180 -10.54 -16.94 13.58
C SER A 180 -11.53 -16.27 14.51
N PHE A 181 -11.19 -15.07 15.02
CA PHE A 181 -12.08 -14.30 15.91
C PHE A 181 -12.81 -13.18 15.17
N GLU A 182 -12.19 -12.61 14.15
CA GLU A 182 -12.64 -11.37 13.54
C GLU A 182 -13.36 -11.57 12.19
N VAL A 183 -13.07 -12.67 11.50
CA VAL A 183 -13.72 -12.98 10.22
C VAL A 183 -14.81 -14.01 10.43
N ASN A 184 -15.98 -13.80 9.80
CA ASN A 184 -17.06 -14.73 9.94
C ASN A 184 -16.72 -16.12 9.37
N SER A 185 -17.29 -17.17 9.98
CA SER A 185 -17.01 -18.54 9.64
C SER A 185 -17.37 -18.89 8.18
N ALA A 186 -18.34 -18.19 7.60
CA ALA A 186 -18.77 -18.43 6.23
C ALA A 186 -17.71 -17.93 5.21
N LEU A 187 -17.05 -16.79 5.46
CA LEU A 187 -15.91 -16.35 4.65
C LEU A 187 -14.69 -17.24 4.88
N LEU A 188 -14.40 -17.60 6.14
CA LEU A 188 -13.27 -18.47 6.50
C LEU A 188 -13.36 -19.84 5.82
N SER A 189 -14.57 -20.41 5.70
CA SER A 189 -14.77 -21.71 5.02
C SER A 189 -14.51 -21.65 3.52
N ARG A 190 -14.44 -20.47 2.92
CA ARG A 190 -14.24 -20.24 1.47
C ARG A 190 -12.90 -19.60 1.11
N ALA A 191 -12.12 -19.27 2.11
CA ALA A 191 -10.81 -18.63 1.94
C ALA A 191 -9.72 -19.40 2.68
N GLN A 192 -8.59 -19.57 2.05
CA GLN A 192 -7.42 -20.16 2.70
C GLN A 192 -6.67 -19.10 3.48
N VAL A 193 -6.33 -19.39 4.74
CA VAL A 193 -5.56 -18.47 5.57
C VAL A 193 -4.06 -18.70 5.33
N TYR A 194 -3.33 -17.64 5.02
CA TYR A 194 -1.88 -17.61 4.91
C TYR A 194 -1.31 -16.67 5.95
N VAL A 195 -0.40 -17.19 6.76
CA VAL A 195 0.27 -16.42 7.82
C VAL A 195 1.55 -15.81 7.25
N LEU A 196 1.64 -14.48 7.29
CA LEU A 196 2.83 -13.74 6.91
C LEU A 196 3.61 -13.35 8.17
N HIS A 197 4.91 -13.45 8.10
CA HIS A 197 5.81 -13.14 9.18
C HIS A 197 6.46 -11.76 8.99
N SER A 198 6.88 -11.13 10.09
CA SER A 198 7.76 -9.97 10.03
C SER A 198 9.02 -10.30 9.22
N LEU A 199 9.55 -9.32 8.51
CA LEU A 199 10.81 -9.50 7.82
C LEU A 199 11.96 -9.60 8.84
N SER A 200 12.93 -10.47 8.56
CA SER A 200 14.17 -10.53 9.33
C SER A 200 15.06 -9.32 9.02
N ASP A 201 16.05 -9.07 9.88
CA ASP A 201 17.04 -8.02 9.67
C ASP A 201 17.78 -8.21 8.34
N ASP A 202 18.14 -9.44 7.97
CA ASP A 202 18.79 -9.76 6.70
C ASP A 202 17.88 -9.45 5.50
N GLU A 203 16.59 -9.75 5.59
CA GLU A 203 15.60 -9.43 4.56
C GLU A 203 15.40 -7.92 4.44
N LEU A 204 15.35 -7.19 5.55
CA LEU A 204 15.29 -5.73 5.57
C LEU A 204 16.56 -5.12 4.98
N MET A 205 17.74 -5.66 5.29
CA MET A 205 19.01 -5.23 4.68
C MET A 205 19.03 -5.42 3.17
N GLN A 206 18.55 -6.57 2.66
CA GLN A 206 18.41 -6.82 1.23
C GLN A 206 17.47 -5.80 0.58
N LEU A 207 16.34 -5.49 1.23
CA LEU A 207 15.39 -4.49 0.74
C LEU A 207 16.01 -3.10 0.71
N ALA A 208 16.74 -2.71 1.77
CA ALA A 208 17.43 -1.42 1.85
C ALA A 208 18.50 -1.28 0.76
N GLN A 209 19.33 -2.30 0.56
CA GLN A 209 20.33 -2.32 -0.52
C GLN A 209 19.68 -2.18 -1.91
N ARG A 210 18.58 -2.89 -2.14
CA ARG A 210 17.81 -2.76 -3.40
C ARG A 210 17.26 -1.35 -3.55
N ALA A 211 16.79 -0.74 -2.45
CA ALA A 211 16.26 0.62 -2.45
C ALA A 211 17.33 1.67 -2.78
N LEU A 212 18.56 1.49 -2.30
CA LEU A 212 19.68 2.38 -2.62
C LEU A 212 20.01 2.45 -4.11
N HIS A 213 19.80 1.35 -4.85
CA HIS A 213 19.98 1.37 -6.31
C HIS A 213 18.96 2.26 -7.03
N ALA A 214 17.79 2.46 -6.42
CA ALA A 214 16.75 3.37 -6.94
C ALA A 214 16.97 4.83 -6.49
N VAL A 215 17.94 5.06 -5.60
CA VAL A 215 18.29 6.36 -5.01
C VAL A 215 19.80 6.62 -5.21
N PRO A 216 20.25 6.97 -6.43
CA PRO A 216 21.68 6.96 -6.78
C PRO A 216 22.50 8.06 -6.10
N ASP A 217 21.88 9.06 -5.48
CA ASP A 217 22.55 10.27 -5.01
C ASP A 217 23.16 10.15 -3.61
N ILE A 218 22.95 9.01 -2.92
CA ILE A 218 23.49 8.79 -1.57
C ILE A 218 24.16 7.43 -1.45
N HIS A 219 25.27 7.40 -0.71
CA HIS A 219 25.91 6.19 -0.24
C HIS A 219 25.65 6.01 1.24
N MET A 220 25.15 4.83 1.63
CA MET A 220 24.97 4.49 3.01
C MET A 220 26.02 3.49 3.46
N ALA A 221 26.66 3.77 4.59
CA ALA A 221 27.54 2.84 5.26
C ALA A 221 26.72 1.65 5.82
N ASP A 222 27.36 0.51 6.03
CA ASP A 222 26.70 -0.71 6.52
C ASP A 222 26.04 -0.50 7.89
N ASP A 223 26.64 0.30 8.75
CA ASP A 223 26.09 0.65 10.07
C ASP A 223 24.82 1.52 9.97
N ALA A 224 24.74 2.39 8.97
CA ALA A 224 23.53 3.16 8.67
C ALA A 224 22.39 2.25 8.21
N LEU A 225 22.68 1.29 7.34
CA LEU A 225 21.69 0.31 6.88
C LEU A 225 21.20 -0.59 8.02
N GLN A 226 22.12 -1.06 8.86
CA GLN A 226 21.77 -1.84 10.06
C GLN A 226 20.87 -1.05 11.01
N THR A 227 21.18 0.24 11.22
CA THR A 227 20.35 1.13 12.03
C THR A 227 18.96 1.27 11.46
N LEU A 228 18.82 1.47 10.14
CA LEU A 228 17.52 1.55 9.48
C LEU A 228 16.72 0.24 9.59
N ALA A 229 17.38 -0.91 9.39
CA ALA A 229 16.75 -2.22 9.52
C ALA A 229 16.23 -2.46 10.94
N ALA A 230 17.05 -2.15 11.96
CA ALA A 230 16.65 -2.26 13.36
C ALA A 230 15.45 -1.36 13.71
N LEU A 231 15.43 -0.12 13.20
CA LEU A 231 14.31 0.82 13.41
C LEU A 231 13.02 0.41 12.68
N ALA A 232 13.15 -0.34 11.60
CA ALA A 232 12.00 -0.81 10.83
C ALA A 232 11.25 -1.94 11.53
N ASP A 233 11.90 -2.71 12.39
CA ASP A 233 11.28 -3.77 13.22
C ASP A 233 10.39 -4.73 12.39
N GLY A 234 10.94 -5.28 11.32
CA GLY A 234 10.25 -6.25 10.46
C GLY A 234 9.25 -5.64 9.46
N ASP A 235 9.07 -4.32 9.43
CA ASP A 235 8.14 -3.60 8.57
C ASP A 235 8.87 -2.96 7.37
N ALA A 236 8.67 -3.51 6.17
CA ALA A 236 9.26 -3.00 4.93
C ALA A 236 8.83 -1.56 4.60
N ARG A 237 7.59 -1.18 4.93
CA ARG A 237 7.08 0.17 4.66
C ARG A 237 7.79 1.19 5.54
N ARG A 238 7.98 0.87 6.83
CA ARG A 238 8.74 1.73 7.75
C ARG A 238 10.17 1.90 7.28
N LEU A 239 10.83 0.81 6.86
CA LEU A 239 12.18 0.87 6.31
C LEU A 239 12.27 1.85 5.12
N LEU A 240 11.40 1.67 4.11
CA LEU A 240 11.44 2.47 2.90
C LEU A 240 11.08 3.94 3.16
N ASN A 241 10.13 4.20 4.06
CA ASN A 241 9.80 5.55 4.47
C ASN A 241 10.96 6.21 5.21
N ALA A 242 11.60 5.51 6.15
CA ALA A 242 12.77 6.02 6.88
C ALA A 242 13.94 6.31 5.92
N LEU A 243 14.21 5.40 4.98
CA LEU A 243 15.24 5.60 3.96
C LEU A 243 14.96 6.83 3.09
N GLN A 244 13.71 7.03 2.66
CA GLN A 244 13.32 8.20 1.87
C GLN A 244 13.48 9.50 2.67
N GLN A 245 13.18 9.49 3.97
CA GLN A 245 13.38 10.63 4.85
C GLN A 245 14.87 10.97 5.02
N VAL A 246 15.70 9.96 5.26
CA VAL A 246 17.16 10.12 5.36
C VAL A 246 17.74 10.64 4.05
N GLN A 247 17.24 10.17 2.91
CA GLN A 247 17.64 10.68 1.59
C GLN A 247 17.36 12.18 1.46
N VAL A 248 16.14 12.62 1.79
CA VAL A 248 15.75 14.04 1.73
C VAL A 248 16.64 14.88 2.65
N ALA A 249 16.90 14.40 3.87
CA ALA A 249 17.77 15.09 4.83
C ALA A 249 19.23 15.18 4.32
N ALA A 250 19.76 14.10 3.73
CA ALA A 250 21.11 14.07 3.19
C ALA A 250 21.25 15.03 2.00
N GLN A 251 20.29 15.07 1.10
CA GLN A 251 20.26 16.03 -0.02
C GLN A 251 20.23 17.48 0.47
N ALA A 252 19.37 17.77 1.46
CA ALA A 252 19.28 19.11 2.06
C ALA A 252 20.58 19.53 2.75
N ALA A 253 21.31 18.60 3.38
CA ALA A 253 22.59 18.80 4.03
C ALA A 253 23.80 18.78 3.04
N GLY A 254 23.59 18.45 1.76
CA GLY A 254 24.66 18.28 0.78
C GLY A 254 25.60 17.12 1.10
N LYS A 255 25.12 16.09 1.83
CA LYS A 255 25.89 14.91 2.20
C LYS A 255 25.67 13.80 1.18
N ALA A 256 26.75 13.28 0.62
CA ALA A 256 26.74 12.11 -0.25
C ALA A 256 26.93 10.78 0.53
N GLU A 257 27.56 10.85 1.70
CA GLU A 257 27.80 9.69 2.55
C GLU A 257 26.98 9.80 3.86
N VAL A 258 26.27 8.74 4.20
CA VAL A 258 25.37 8.65 5.34
C VAL A 258 25.83 7.53 6.26
N ASP A 259 26.13 7.87 7.51
CA ASP A 259 26.47 6.98 8.60
C ASP A 259 25.30 6.79 9.59
N ALA A 260 25.45 5.89 10.53
CA ALA A 260 24.42 5.63 11.54
C ALA A 260 24.06 6.87 12.37
N ALA A 261 25.05 7.74 12.67
CA ALA A 261 24.81 8.96 13.42
C ALA A 261 23.91 9.93 12.65
N PHE A 262 24.13 10.06 11.34
CA PHE A 262 23.28 10.89 10.49
C PHE A 262 21.85 10.32 10.37
N VAL A 263 21.70 8.99 10.27
CA VAL A 263 20.38 8.35 10.28
C VAL A 263 19.61 8.69 11.55
N GLN A 264 20.25 8.55 12.70
CA GLN A 264 19.65 8.88 13.99
C GLN A 264 19.27 10.36 14.09
N GLN A 265 20.14 11.26 13.63
CA GLN A 265 19.86 12.68 13.60
C GLN A 265 18.67 13.01 12.68
N ALA A 266 18.68 12.53 11.43
CA ALA A 266 17.66 12.81 10.43
C ALA A 266 16.27 12.31 10.86
N LEU A 267 16.20 11.16 11.52
CA LEU A 267 14.94 10.60 12.02
C LEU A 267 14.53 11.23 13.37
N GLY A 268 15.51 11.63 14.20
CA GLY A 268 15.27 12.31 15.48
C GLY A 268 14.76 13.75 15.31
N GLU A 269 15.23 14.49 14.33
CA GLU A 269 14.80 15.88 14.07
C GLU A 269 13.30 15.97 13.70
N GLN A 270 12.73 14.92 13.13
CA GLN A 270 11.28 14.88 12.85
C GLN A 270 10.43 14.73 14.11
N VAL A 271 10.93 14.09 15.14
CA VAL A 271 10.24 14.01 16.44
C VAL A 271 10.24 15.36 17.12
N THR A 272 11.29 16.17 16.93
CA THR A 272 11.34 17.55 17.44
C THR A 272 10.30 18.47 16.79
N ALA A 273 10.05 18.29 15.48
CA ALA A 273 9.01 19.03 14.77
C ALA A 273 7.60 18.70 15.29
N LEU A 274 7.44 17.57 15.99
CA LEU A 274 6.21 17.15 16.66
C LEU A 274 6.18 17.52 18.16
N GLY A 275 7.16 18.29 18.66
CA GLY A 275 7.20 18.79 20.02
C GLY A 275 7.98 17.95 21.03
N GLY A 276 8.80 16.99 20.58
CA GLY A 276 9.70 16.21 21.44
C GLY A 276 11.11 16.81 21.55
N ASP A 277 11.83 16.54 22.65
CA ASP A 277 13.24 16.94 22.81
C ASP A 277 14.15 15.96 22.05
N PRO A 278 14.98 16.42 21.08
CA PRO A 278 15.86 15.55 20.29
C PRO A 278 16.84 14.73 21.12
N ALA A 279 17.31 15.28 22.23
CA ALA A 279 18.25 14.61 23.11
C ALA A 279 17.61 13.42 23.88
N GLU A 280 16.34 13.59 24.29
CA GLU A 280 15.58 12.52 24.94
C GLU A 280 15.23 11.40 23.95
N VAL A 281 14.85 11.77 22.71
CA VAL A 281 14.50 10.79 21.67
C VAL A 281 15.73 10.03 21.19
N SER A 282 16.87 10.72 20.98
CA SER A 282 18.13 10.07 20.59
C SER A 282 18.62 9.13 21.68
N SER A 283 18.48 9.52 22.95
CA SER A 283 18.84 8.70 24.12
C SER A 283 17.90 7.49 24.27
N ALA A 284 16.59 7.69 24.08
CA ALA A 284 15.60 6.62 24.14
C ALA A 284 15.77 5.61 22.99
N LEU A 285 16.05 6.10 21.77
CA LEU A 285 16.36 5.24 20.60
C LEU A 285 17.66 4.45 20.82
N ALA A 286 18.72 5.08 21.31
CA ALA A 286 19.99 4.42 21.60
C ALA A 286 19.86 3.38 22.73
N ALA A 287 18.98 3.62 23.70
CA ALA A 287 18.69 2.70 24.80
C ALA A 287 17.72 1.56 24.38
N ALA A 288 16.85 1.80 23.42
CA ALA A 288 15.86 0.83 22.94
C ALA A 288 16.47 -0.24 22.00
N VAL A 289 17.47 0.14 21.19
CA VAL A 289 18.13 -0.78 20.24
C VAL A 289 18.71 -2.04 20.89
N PRO A 290 19.45 -1.99 22.04
CA PRO A 290 19.91 -3.20 22.71
C PRO A 290 18.79 -4.00 23.37
N GLN A 291 17.74 -3.33 23.89
CA GLN A 291 16.61 -3.99 24.57
C GLN A 291 15.69 -4.70 23.58
N VAL A 292 15.49 -4.15 22.38
CA VAL A 292 14.74 -4.80 21.30
C VAL A 292 15.48 -6.04 20.82
N LYS A 293 16.81 -6.01 20.75
CA LYS A 293 17.64 -7.16 20.40
C LYS A 293 17.59 -8.27 21.47
N ALA A 294 17.61 -7.89 22.75
CA ALA A 294 17.50 -8.84 23.87
C ALA A 294 16.10 -9.50 23.97
N LEU A 295 15.04 -8.76 23.63
CA LEU A 295 13.67 -9.29 23.56
C LEU A 295 13.43 -10.19 22.35
N GLY A 296 14.21 -10.01 21.26
CA GLY A 296 14.13 -10.85 20.05
C GLY A 296 14.65 -12.27 20.27
N ASP A 297 15.67 -12.42 21.13
CA ASP A 297 16.31 -13.71 21.43
C ASP A 297 15.48 -14.58 22.40
N ASP A 298 14.59 -13.98 23.20
CA ASP A 298 13.78 -14.68 24.22
C ASP A 298 12.33 -15.00 23.73
N ALA A 299 11.93 -14.50 22.56
CA ALA A 299 10.54 -14.59 22.04
C ALA A 299 10.24 -15.87 21.23
N THR A 300 11.04 -16.94 21.41
CA THR A 300 10.70 -18.27 20.85
C THR A 300 9.68 -19.03 21.70
N GLN A 301 9.22 -18.48 22.81
CA GLN A 301 8.17 -19.06 23.64
C GLN A 301 7.17 -17.98 24.09
N ASP A 302 6.00 -18.06 23.44
CA ASP A 302 4.66 -17.71 23.92
C ASP A 302 4.34 -16.27 24.40
N GLU A 303 3.20 -15.77 23.83
CA GLU A 303 2.32 -14.72 24.39
C GLU A 303 2.89 -13.29 24.58
N GLY A 304 2.92 -12.47 23.53
CA GLY A 304 3.28 -11.08 23.75
C GLY A 304 3.10 -10.07 22.60
N TYR A 305 2.25 -10.35 21.63
CA TYR A 305 2.00 -9.42 20.51
C TYR A 305 1.36 -8.08 20.92
N GLY A 306 0.75 -8.00 22.12
CA GLY A 306 0.07 -6.79 22.60
C GLY A 306 0.97 -5.72 23.22
N GLN A 307 2.17 -6.07 23.71
CA GLN A 307 3.01 -5.11 24.44
C GLN A 307 4.04 -4.37 23.57
N ARG A 308 4.40 -4.89 22.40
CA ARG A 308 5.36 -4.24 21.49
C ARG A 308 4.85 -2.95 20.87
N TYR A 309 3.53 -2.76 20.76
CA TYR A 309 2.93 -1.55 20.20
C TYR A 309 2.87 -0.36 21.15
N VAL A 310 2.97 -0.59 22.46
CA VAL A 310 2.81 0.47 23.45
C VAL A 310 4.07 1.34 23.58
N VAL A 311 5.25 0.80 23.33
CA VAL A 311 6.51 1.54 23.50
C VAL A 311 6.78 2.50 22.33
N LEU A 312 6.25 2.25 21.15
CA LEU A 312 6.48 3.12 19.96
C LEU A 312 5.38 4.16 19.72
N MET A 313 4.28 4.15 20.50
CA MET A 313 3.23 5.20 20.44
C MET A 313 3.45 6.34 21.44
N PHE A 314 4.45 6.27 22.32
CA PHE A 314 4.77 7.30 23.32
C PHE A 314 6.18 7.89 23.20
N VAL A 315 6.85 7.69 22.05
CA VAL A 315 8.11 8.37 21.76
C VAL A 315 8.01 9.06 20.41
#